data_9c17fb67fdd280751cb08784e5c4c72d
#
_entry.id   9c17fb67fdd280751cb08784e5c4c72d
#
_cell.length_a   1.000
_cell.length_b   1.000
_cell.length_c   1.000
_cell.angle_alpha   90.00
_cell.angle_beta   90.00
_cell.angle_gamma   90.00
#
_symmetry.space_group_name_H-M   'P 1'
#
loop_
_entity.id
_entity.type
_entity.pdbx_description
1 polymer ?
#
loop_
_entity_poly.entity_id
_entity_poly.type
_entity_poly.pdbx_seq_one_letter_code
_entity_poly.pdbx_strand_id
1 'polypeptide(L)' 'MIWEYEAIAQDDLTRFISDLNTAGQGGWELVSVTRTGDPDVLYGEASHADPPIWTAIMKRQKPGLK' A
#
# COMPACT_ATOMS: atom_id res chain seq x y z
N MET A 1 -1.02 21.56 13.34
CA MET A 1 -1.56 20.29 12.84
C MET A 1 -0.47 19.53 12.16
N ILE A 2 -0.26 18.33 12.59
CA ILE A 2 0.86 17.52 12.12
C ILE A 2 0.32 16.20 11.57
N TRP A 3 0.84 15.81 10.43
CA TRP A 3 0.48 14.54 9.82
C TRP A 3 1.59 13.55 10.01
N GLU A 4 1.23 12.30 10.21
CA GLU A 4 2.19 11.23 10.16
C GLU A 4 1.83 10.30 9.00
N TYR A 5 2.82 9.65 8.44
CA TYR A 5 2.66 8.86 7.24
C TYR A 5 3.21 7.47 7.46
N GLU A 6 2.61 6.51 6.78
CA GLU A 6 3.18 5.17 6.75
C GLU A 6 2.94 4.56 5.40
N ALA A 7 3.72 3.55 5.08
CA ALA A 7 3.58 2.82 3.84
C ALA A 7 3.24 1.38 4.13
N ILE A 8 2.36 0.82 3.31
CA ILE A 8 1.98 -0.57 3.38
C ILE A 8 2.30 -1.18 2.02
N ALA A 9 3.02 -2.28 2.01
CA ALA A 9 3.38 -2.95 0.77
C ALA A 9 3.05 -4.43 0.89
N GLN A 10 2.40 -4.95 -0.13
CA GLN A 10 2.01 -6.36 -0.17
C GLN A 10 2.06 -6.86 -1.60
N ASP A 11 2.38 -8.14 -1.74
CA ASP A 11 2.37 -8.79 -3.04
C ASP A 11 1.08 -9.57 -3.26
N ASP A 12 0.16 -9.53 -2.32
CA ASP A 12 -1.12 -10.22 -2.40
C ASP A 12 -2.21 -9.18 -2.24
N LEU A 13 -3.03 -9.02 -3.28
CA LEU A 13 -4.04 -7.98 -3.27
C LEU A 13 -5.03 -8.16 -2.13
N THR A 14 -5.41 -9.39 -1.85
CA THR A 14 -6.36 -9.63 -0.76
C THR A 14 -5.79 -9.17 0.56
N ARG A 15 -4.53 -9.49 0.81
CA ARG A 15 -3.88 -9.04 2.03
C ARG A 15 -3.71 -7.54 2.03
N PHE A 16 -3.42 -6.97 0.86
CA PHE A 16 -3.26 -5.54 0.75
C PHE A 16 -4.54 -4.82 1.18
N ILE A 17 -5.66 -5.27 0.67
CA ILE A 17 -6.96 -4.67 1.02
C ILE A 17 -7.23 -4.85 2.52
N SER A 18 -6.92 -6.04 3.03
CA SER A 18 -7.12 -6.29 4.45
C SER A 18 -6.29 -5.33 5.31
N ASP A 19 -5.04 -5.11 4.90
CA ASP A 19 -4.17 -4.20 5.62
C ASP A 19 -4.69 -2.77 5.55
N LEU A 20 -5.22 -2.38 4.39
CA LEU A 20 -5.81 -1.04 4.26
C LEU A 20 -6.99 -0.88 5.20
N ASN A 21 -7.83 -1.89 5.28
CA ASN A 21 -8.98 -1.82 6.17
C ASN A 21 -8.55 -1.72 7.63
N THR A 22 -7.54 -2.48 7.99
CA THR A 22 -7.01 -2.43 9.35
C THR A 22 -6.45 -1.05 9.66
N ALA A 23 -5.70 -0.49 8.73
CA ALA A 23 -5.15 0.84 8.92
C ALA A 23 -6.25 1.87 9.05
N GLY A 24 -7.29 1.74 8.21
CA GLY A 24 -8.41 2.66 8.29
C GLY A 24 -9.08 2.67 9.64
N GLN A 25 -9.16 1.49 10.26
CA GLN A 25 -9.73 1.41 11.60
C GLN A 25 -8.88 2.13 12.62
N GLY A 26 -7.59 2.29 12.33
CA GLY A 26 -6.70 3.05 13.20
C GLY A 26 -6.66 4.53 12.87
N GLY A 27 -7.52 4.98 11.98
CA GLY A 27 -7.58 6.40 11.66
C GLY A 27 -6.71 6.82 10.49
N TRP A 28 -6.12 5.86 9.79
CA TRP A 28 -5.27 6.18 8.64
C TRP A 28 -6.12 6.42 7.40
N GLU A 29 -5.70 7.38 6.63
CA GLU A 29 -6.38 7.76 5.39
C GLU A 29 -5.46 7.49 4.22
N LEU A 30 -5.99 6.88 3.17
CA LEU A 30 -5.20 6.56 1.99
C LEU A 30 -4.86 7.83 1.22
N VAL A 31 -3.59 8.01 0.92
CA VAL A 31 -3.12 9.12 0.11
C VAL A 31 -2.94 8.69 -1.33
N SER A 32 -2.25 7.58 -1.53
CA SER A 32 -2.00 7.11 -2.88
C SER A 32 -1.69 5.62 -2.85
N VAL A 33 -1.91 4.98 -3.99
CA VAL A 33 -1.58 3.58 -4.20
C VAL A 33 -0.74 3.48 -5.46
N THR A 34 0.33 2.72 -5.36
CA THR A 34 1.17 2.45 -6.52
C THR A 34 1.28 0.95 -6.67
N ARG A 35 1.22 0.48 -7.89
CA ARG A 35 1.46 -0.92 -8.20
C ARG A 35 2.73 -1.00 -9.02
N THR A 36 3.67 -1.80 -8.56
CA THR A 36 4.88 -2.05 -9.29
C THR A 36 4.88 -3.50 -9.74
N GLY A 37 5.80 -3.84 -10.61
CA GLY A 37 5.86 -5.16 -11.18
C GLY A 37 5.91 -5.04 -12.69
N ASP A 38 6.19 -6.13 -13.35
CA ASP A 38 6.37 -6.12 -14.79
C ASP A 38 5.04 -6.36 -15.48
N PRO A 39 4.50 -5.36 -16.17
CA PRO A 39 3.25 -5.55 -16.87
C PRO A 39 3.39 -6.46 -18.08
N ASP A 40 4.60 -6.73 -18.51
CA ASP A 40 4.81 -7.53 -19.69
C ASP A 40 4.84 -9.01 -19.41
N VAL A 41 4.52 -9.39 -18.21
CA VAL A 41 4.44 -10.79 -17.85
C VAL A 41 3.47 -11.54 -18.77
N LEU A 42 2.61 -10.80 -19.44
CA LEU A 42 1.65 -11.39 -20.36
C LEU A 42 2.30 -12.13 -21.50
N TYR A 43 3.53 -11.83 -21.80
CA TYR A 43 4.16 -12.37 -22.97
C TYR A 43 5.01 -13.59 -22.67
N GLY A 44 4.73 -14.22 -21.58
CA GLY A 44 5.39 -15.47 -21.31
C GLY A 44 6.70 -15.37 -20.58
N GLU A 45 7.04 -14.22 -20.16
CA GLU A 45 8.26 -14.00 -19.42
C GLU A 45 8.05 -14.09 -17.93
N ALA A 46 7.00 -14.75 -17.55
CA ALA A 46 6.59 -14.76 -16.15
C ALA A 46 7.67 -15.31 -15.23
N SER A 47 8.48 -16.22 -15.73
CA SER A 47 9.51 -16.81 -14.89
C SER A 47 10.55 -15.79 -14.44
N HIS A 48 10.60 -14.66 -15.13
CA HIS A 48 11.58 -13.63 -14.81
C HIS A 48 10.95 -12.36 -14.29
N ALA A 49 9.62 -12.33 -14.24
CA ALA A 49 8.93 -11.12 -13.82
C ALA A 49 8.86 -11.08 -12.31
N ASP A 50 9.05 -9.91 -11.76
CA ASP A 50 8.81 -9.71 -10.34
C ASP A 50 7.32 -9.75 -10.08
N PRO A 51 6.89 -10.30 -8.96
CA PRO A 51 5.48 -10.25 -8.63
C PRO A 51 5.05 -8.80 -8.43
N PRO A 52 3.80 -8.49 -8.72
CA PRO A 52 3.33 -7.13 -8.47
C PRO A 52 3.34 -6.82 -6.98
N ILE A 53 3.71 -5.61 -6.68
CA ILE A 53 3.69 -5.13 -5.30
C ILE A 53 2.78 -3.92 -5.26
N TRP A 54 1.78 -3.98 -4.41
CA TRP A 54 0.93 -2.82 -4.16
C TRP A 54 1.47 -2.08 -2.97
N THR A 55 1.68 -0.79 -3.13
CA THR A 55 2.20 0.04 -2.06
C THR A 55 1.23 1.19 -1.83
N ALA A 56 0.81 1.35 -0.61
CA ALA A 56 -0.07 2.43 -0.23
C ALA A 56 0.66 3.38 0.69
N ILE A 57 0.46 4.67 0.46
CA ILE A 57 0.92 5.69 1.37
C ILE A 57 -0.29 6.18 2.12
N MET A 58 -0.23 6.13 3.43
CA MET A 58 -1.34 6.50 4.29
C MET A 58 -0.90 7.63 5.20
N LYS A 59 -1.86 8.42 5.61
CA LYS A 59 -1.59 9.50 6.56
C LYS A 59 -2.66 9.52 7.61
N ARG A 60 -2.32 10.09 8.73
CA ARG A 60 -3.32 10.42 9.73
C ARG A 60 -2.83 11.60 10.53
N GLN A 61 -3.75 12.30 11.11
CA GLN A 61 -3.41 13.45 11.92
C GLN A 61 -2.80 12.93 13.22
N LYS A 62 -1.62 13.43 13.52
CA LYS A 62 -0.95 13.02 14.72
C LYS A 62 -1.66 13.59 15.92
N PRO A 63 -1.88 12.81 16.95
CA PRO A 63 -2.55 13.33 18.14
C PRO A 63 -1.82 14.54 18.68
N GLY A 64 -2.59 15.49 19.11
CA GLY A 64 -2.00 16.69 19.65
C GLY A 64 -1.16 16.39 20.87
N LEU A 65 -0.09 17.10 20.94
CA LEU A 65 0.72 17.01 22.14
C LEU A 65 0.24 18.03 23.10
N LYS A 66 0.08 17.58 24.22
CA LYS A 66 -0.44 18.58 25.14
C LYS A 66 0.27 18.55 26.38
#